data_79b05498d5cbc73cf51731247315d122
#
_entry.id   79b05498d5cbc73cf51731247315d122
#
_cell.length_a   1.000
_cell.length_b   1.000
_cell.length_c   1.000
_cell.angle_alpha   90.00
_cell.angle_beta   90.00
_cell.angle_gamma   90.00
#
_symmetry.space_group_name_H-M   'P 1'
#
loop_
_entity.id
_entity.type
_entity.pdbx_description
1 polymer ?
#
loop_
_entity_poly.entity_id
_entity_poly.type
_entity_poly.pdbx_seq_one_letter_code
_entity_poly.pdbx_strand_id
1 'polypeptide(L)'
;MAETTTDPGLPLHKRLLFPVIAPLVAWLLRLFWLVCGVQHIEGEEYLEALSSGAGAIIPCHWHQRHIFCAYYLVRKLSGKFRIGYLVSPSKDGELGAMILKRLGLVAIRGSAKRTGAQAIRDLYLCLSRDGISPVLTPDGSEGPTYKFKPGPVMLAQLSGAPLVPMSYAARRAWYLDSWDRFMIPKPFTRVAIAIGRPRYVERSGKLGGTGSMQEQMEAELNRLGREAEAALER
;
A
#
# COMPACT_ATOMS: atom_id res chain seq x y z
N MET A 1 -19.26 -12.54 5.33
CA MET A 1 -18.94 -12.87 6.74
C MET A 1 -17.53 -13.46 6.75
N ALA A 2 -16.51 -12.66 7.07
CA ALA A 2 -15.14 -13.17 7.24
C ALA A 2 -14.96 -13.44 8.73
N GLU A 3 -15.09 -14.68 9.12
CA GLU A 3 -14.90 -15.15 10.48
C GLU A 3 -13.47 -14.91 10.96
N THR A 4 -13.38 -14.43 12.18
CA THR A 4 -12.18 -14.36 12.99
C THR A 4 -11.80 -15.76 13.47
N THR A 5 -11.31 -16.62 12.58
CA THR A 5 -10.64 -17.84 12.99
C THR A 5 -9.20 -17.48 13.32
N THR A 6 -8.90 -17.32 14.60
CA THR A 6 -7.52 -17.43 15.09
C THR A 6 -7.00 -18.78 14.64
N ASP A 7 -5.93 -18.79 13.84
CA ASP A 7 -5.26 -19.99 13.36
C ASP A 7 -5.00 -20.93 14.57
N PRO A 8 -5.53 -22.18 14.58
CA PRO A 8 -5.30 -23.12 15.66
C PRO A 8 -3.83 -23.50 15.87
N GLY A 9 -2.95 -23.15 14.94
CA GLY A 9 -1.49 -23.34 15.06
C GLY A 9 -0.73 -22.27 15.81
N LEU A 10 -1.37 -21.18 16.28
CA LEU A 10 -0.69 -20.15 17.06
C LEU A 10 -0.37 -20.63 18.49
N PRO A 11 0.85 -20.36 19.00
CA PRO A 11 1.19 -20.60 20.42
C PRO A 11 0.22 -19.88 21.36
N LEU A 12 -0.10 -20.49 22.49
CA LEU A 12 -1.10 -19.97 23.45
C LEU A 12 -0.82 -18.52 23.86
N HIS A 13 0.44 -18.17 24.13
CA HIS A 13 0.83 -16.80 24.49
C HIS A 13 0.53 -15.78 23.36
N LYS A 14 0.72 -16.14 22.08
CA LYS A 14 0.37 -15.25 20.94
C LYS A 14 -1.13 -15.13 20.77
N ARG A 15 -1.88 -16.20 21.00
CA ARG A 15 -3.36 -16.19 20.97
C ARG A 15 -3.98 -15.24 22.00
N LEU A 16 -3.37 -15.12 23.17
CA LEU A 16 -3.81 -14.22 24.22
C LEU A 16 -3.30 -12.78 24.01
N LEU A 17 -2.08 -12.63 23.52
CA LEU A 17 -1.39 -11.34 23.42
C LEU A 17 -1.83 -10.53 22.17
N PHE A 18 -2.00 -11.17 21.01
CA PHE A 18 -2.32 -10.48 19.76
C PHE A 18 -3.66 -9.74 19.77
N PRO A 19 -4.75 -10.27 20.37
CA PRO A 19 -6.01 -9.53 20.50
C PRO A 19 -5.91 -8.24 21.33
N VAL A 20 -4.92 -8.14 22.22
CA VAL A 20 -4.64 -6.95 23.03
C VAL A 20 -3.68 -6.01 22.29
N ILE A 21 -2.63 -6.53 21.69
CA ILE A 21 -1.62 -5.73 20.98
C ILE A 21 -2.22 -5.10 19.70
N ALA A 22 -2.99 -5.84 18.92
CA ALA A 22 -3.48 -5.34 17.65
C ALA A 22 -4.34 -4.07 17.77
N PRO A 23 -5.34 -3.96 18.67
CA PRO A 23 -6.07 -2.72 18.85
C PRO A 23 -5.20 -1.59 19.42
N LEU A 24 -4.25 -1.90 20.31
CA LEU A 24 -3.32 -0.90 20.83
C LEU A 24 -2.45 -0.31 19.72
N VAL A 25 -1.85 -1.14 18.87
CA VAL A 25 -1.03 -0.69 17.75
C VAL A 25 -1.87 0.11 16.75
N ALA A 26 -3.07 -0.35 16.42
CA ALA A 26 -3.97 0.38 15.53
C ALA A 26 -4.38 1.74 16.11
N TRP A 27 -4.59 1.83 17.42
CA TRP A 27 -4.87 3.08 18.14
C TRP A 27 -3.66 4.02 18.12
N LEU A 28 -2.47 3.49 18.41
CA LEU A 28 -1.21 4.26 18.38
C LEU A 28 -0.92 4.81 16.97
N LEU A 29 -1.17 4.02 15.94
CA LEU A 29 -1.04 4.49 14.53
C LEU A 29 -2.02 5.62 14.24
N ARG A 30 -3.28 5.51 14.66
CA ARG A 30 -4.26 6.58 14.49
C ARG A 30 -3.87 7.86 15.24
N LEU A 31 -3.38 7.71 16.47
CA LEU A 31 -2.87 8.83 17.24
C LEU A 31 -1.65 9.45 16.56
N PHE A 32 -0.72 8.64 16.10
CA PHE A 32 0.44 9.09 15.36
C PHE A 32 0.05 9.89 14.10
N TRP A 33 -0.90 9.40 13.33
CA TRP A 33 -1.44 10.13 12.18
C TRP A 33 -2.14 11.44 12.56
N LEU A 34 -2.77 11.49 13.73
CA LEU A 34 -3.45 12.70 14.22
C LEU A 34 -2.45 13.78 14.63
N VAL A 35 -1.34 13.39 15.26
CA VAL A 35 -0.34 14.36 15.75
C VAL A 35 0.60 14.86 14.63
N CYS A 36 0.67 14.15 13.49
CA CYS A 36 1.38 14.63 12.31
C CYS A 36 0.41 15.39 11.42
N GLY A 37 0.64 16.68 11.21
CA GLY A 37 -0.22 17.54 10.41
C GLY A 37 -0.07 17.29 8.91
N VAL A 38 -1.06 16.68 8.25
CA VAL A 38 -1.12 16.62 6.79
C VAL A 38 -1.57 18.00 6.30
N GLN A 39 -0.66 18.75 5.65
CA GLN A 39 -0.91 20.11 5.20
C GLN A 39 -1.34 20.19 3.74
N HIS A 40 -0.79 19.32 2.89
CA HIS A 40 -1.05 19.32 1.46
C HIS A 40 -1.35 17.91 0.98
N ILE A 41 -2.37 17.80 0.14
CA ILE A 41 -2.70 16.59 -0.62
C ILE A 41 -2.89 17.05 -2.06
N GLU A 42 -1.97 16.68 -2.94
CA GLU A 42 -2.03 16.98 -4.37
C GLU A 42 -2.56 15.75 -5.13
N GLY A 43 -3.42 15.95 -6.13
CA GLY A 43 -3.97 14.89 -6.99
C GLY A 43 -5.12 14.09 -6.35
N GLU A 44 -5.76 14.59 -5.29
CA GLU A 44 -6.91 13.91 -4.65
C GLU A 44 -8.07 13.72 -5.63
N GLU A 45 -8.25 14.66 -6.57
CA GLU A 45 -9.27 14.62 -7.62
C GLU A 45 -9.21 13.37 -8.50
N TYR A 46 -8.02 12.80 -8.70
CA TYR A 46 -7.86 11.57 -9.49
C TYR A 46 -8.53 10.36 -8.82
N LEU A 47 -8.45 10.27 -7.50
CA LEU A 47 -9.07 9.19 -6.74
C LEU A 47 -10.57 9.43 -6.51
N GLU A 48 -10.98 10.69 -6.41
CA GLU A 48 -12.40 11.05 -6.35
C GLU A 48 -13.10 10.67 -7.65
N ALA A 49 -12.52 10.99 -8.80
CA ALA A 49 -13.04 10.59 -10.11
C ALA A 49 -13.16 9.06 -10.25
N LEU A 50 -12.17 8.32 -9.80
CA LEU A 50 -12.22 6.84 -9.81
C LEU A 50 -13.30 6.28 -8.88
N SER A 51 -13.55 6.93 -7.73
CA SER A 51 -14.52 6.43 -6.76
C SER A 51 -15.97 6.47 -7.24
N SER A 52 -16.26 7.29 -8.26
CA SER A 52 -17.62 7.44 -8.83
C SER A 52 -18.00 6.38 -9.85
N GLY A 53 -17.07 5.59 -10.37
CA GLY A 53 -17.36 4.64 -11.46
C GLY A 53 -16.39 3.47 -11.60
N ALA A 54 -15.33 3.43 -10.86
CA ALA A 54 -14.34 2.38 -10.98
C ALA A 54 -14.63 1.21 -10.04
N GLY A 55 -14.31 0.02 -10.54
CA GLY A 55 -14.08 -1.15 -9.71
C GLY A 55 -12.85 -0.96 -8.81
N ALA A 56 -12.12 -2.04 -8.54
CA ALA A 56 -10.91 -1.99 -7.74
C ALA A 56 -9.77 -1.24 -8.47
N ILE A 57 -8.86 -0.65 -7.69
CA ILE A 57 -7.66 0.06 -8.13
C ILE A 57 -6.40 -0.62 -7.60
N ILE A 58 -5.23 -0.27 -8.12
CA ILE A 58 -3.94 -0.79 -7.64
C ILE A 58 -3.08 0.38 -7.14
N PRO A 59 -3.23 0.81 -5.87
CA PRO A 59 -2.36 1.83 -5.29
C PRO A 59 -0.92 1.34 -5.22
N CYS A 60 0.03 2.17 -5.68
CA CYS A 60 1.45 1.88 -5.69
C CYS A 60 2.24 2.99 -5.00
N HIS A 61 3.15 2.64 -4.11
CA HIS A 61 4.10 3.56 -3.49
C HIS A 61 5.39 2.82 -3.14
N TRP A 62 6.49 3.55 -2.98
CA TRP A 62 7.74 2.94 -2.50
C TRP A 62 7.59 2.41 -1.07
N HIS A 63 8.26 1.32 -0.75
CA HIS A 63 8.23 0.72 0.58
C HIS A 63 8.65 1.73 1.67
N GLN A 64 9.65 2.56 1.39
CA GLN A 64 10.05 3.66 2.24
C GLN A 64 8.90 4.62 2.60
N ARG A 65 8.00 4.89 1.65
CA ARG A 65 6.92 5.88 1.74
C ARG A 65 5.57 5.26 2.18
N HIS A 66 5.62 4.27 3.07
CA HIS A 66 4.44 3.47 3.42
C HIS A 66 3.46 4.20 4.35
N ILE A 67 3.96 4.83 5.43
CA ILE A 67 3.13 5.25 6.59
C ILE A 67 2.01 6.22 6.19
N PHE A 68 2.30 7.28 5.45
CA PHE A 68 1.28 8.28 5.10
C PHE A 68 0.54 7.98 3.80
N CYS A 69 1.08 7.12 2.93
CA CYS A 69 0.27 6.50 1.87
C CYS A 69 -0.82 5.61 2.50
N ALA A 70 -0.47 4.79 3.50
CA ALA A 70 -1.45 4.00 4.25
C ALA A 70 -2.48 4.89 5.01
N TYR A 71 -2.03 5.99 5.63
CA TYR A 71 -2.93 6.99 6.22
C TYR A 71 -4.00 7.45 5.23
N TYR A 72 -3.59 7.88 4.03
CA TYR A 72 -4.50 8.38 3.03
C TYR A 72 -5.53 7.32 2.62
N LEU A 73 -5.06 6.09 2.34
CA LEU A 73 -5.91 4.97 1.96
C LEU A 73 -6.94 4.63 3.05
N VAL A 74 -6.53 4.66 4.34
CA VAL A 74 -7.43 4.40 5.47
C VAL A 74 -8.42 5.52 5.70
N ARG A 75 -7.96 6.79 5.67
CA ARG A 75 -8.77 7.93 6.11
C ARG A 75 -9.67 8.49 5.01
N LYS A 76 -9.23 8.44 3.76
CA LYS A 76 -9.90 9.10 2.63
C LYS A 76 -10.61 8.12 1.70
N LEU A 77 -10.10 6.90 1.57
CA LEU A 77 -10.65 5.91 0.66
C LEU A 77 -11.43 4.78 1.35
N SER A 78 -11.37 4.67 2.68
CA SER A 78 -12.19 3.71 3.42
C SER A 78 -13.69 4.00 3.16
N GLY A 79 -14.40 2.95 2.74
CA GLY A 79 -15.80 3.06 2.31
C GLY A 79 -16.01 3.32 0.81
N LYS A 80 -15.01 3.85 0.09
CA LYS A 80 -15.04 4.00 -1.37
C LYS A 80 -14.43 2.78 -2.07
N PHE A 81 -13.34 2.26 -1.51
CA PHE A 81 -12.63 1.08 -2.01
C PHE A 81 -12.35 0.09 -0.88
N ARG A 82 -12.36 -1.20 -1.21
CA ARG A 82 -11.90 -2.26 -0.30
C ARG A 82 -10.38 -2.38 -0.42
N ILE A 83 -9.65 -1.69 0.42
CA ILE A 83 -8.18 -1.65 0.37
C ILE A 83 -7.60 -2.89 1.07
N GLY A 84 -6.66 -3.56 0.41
CA GLY A 84 -6.00 -4.75 0.94
C GLY A 84 -4.47 -4.66 0.89
N TYR A 85 -3.81 -5.25 1.90
CA TYR A 85 -2.36 -5.37 1.98
C TYR A 85 -1.95 -6.84 2.01
N LEU A 86 -0.86 -7.16 1.30
CA LEU A 86 -0.25 -8.48 1.41
C LEU A 86 0.34 -8.68 2.79
N VAL A 87 -0.03 -9.80 3.40
CA VAL A 87 0.49 -10.21 4.71
C VAL A 87 1.03 -11.62 4.63
N SER A 88 2.22 -11.83 5.15
CA SER A 88 2.82 -13.16 5.24
C SER A 88 1.86 -14.16 5.90
N PRO A 89 1.77 -15.41 5.41
CA PRO A 89 1.02 -16.46 6.09
C PRO A 89 1.70 -16.97 7.36
N SER A 90 2.80 -16.36 7.79
CA SER A 90 3.52 -16.71 9.02
C SER A 90 2.71 -16.34 10.27
N LYS A 91 3.10 -16.95 11.40
CA LYS A 91 2.51 -16.65 12.72
C LYS A 91 2.64 -15.16 13.11
N ASP A 92 3.70 -14.49 12.68
CA ASP A 92 3.90 -13.06 12.92
C ASP A 92 3.03 -12.20 11.98
N GLY A 93 2.75 -12.69 10.76
CA GLY A 93 1.79 -12.09 9.86
C GLY A 93 0.35 -12.05 10.40
N GLU A 94 0.01 -12.93 11.38
CA GLU A 94 -1.30 -12.90 12.02
C GLU A 94 -1.55 -11.59 12.76
N LEU A 95 -0.56 -11.11 13.53
CA LEU A 95 -0.66 -9.81 14.19
C LEU A 95 -0.88 -8.67 13.18
N GLY A 96 -0.13 -8.68 12.06
CA GLY A 96 -0.30 -7.71 10.98
C GLY A 96 -1.71 -7.72 10.40
N ALA A 97 -2.27 -8.90 10.16
CA ALA A 97 -3.64 -9.05 9.66
C ALA A 97 -4.68 -8.52 10.65
N MET A 98 -4.49 -8.76 11.95
CA MET A 98 -5.37 -8.23 12.99
C MET A 98 -5.30 -6.70 13.07
N ILE A 99 -4.11 -6.11 12.95
CA ILE A 99 -3.93 -4.65 12.89
C ILE A 99 -4.64 -4.06 11.67
N LEU A 100 -4.42 -4.63 10.47
CA LEU A 100 -5.09 -4.19 9.24
C LEU A 100 -6.62 -4.21 9.39
N LYS A 101 -7.17 -5.30 9.92
CA LYS A 101 -8.60 -5.41 10.19
C LYS A 101 -9.10 -4.30 11.11
N ARG A 102 -8.34 -3.96 12.17
CA ARG A 102 -8.66 -2.85 13.08
C ARG A 102 -8.60 -1.48 12.42
N LEU A 103 -7.81 -1.34 11.37
CA LEU A 103 -7.73 -0.13 10.55
C LEU A 103 -8.82 -0.07 9.45
N GLY A 104 -9.64 -1.11 9.30
CA GLY A 104 -10.66 -1.20 8.24
C GLY A 104 -10.11 -1.71 6.90
N LEU A 105 -8.93 -2.33 6.93
CA LEU A 105 -8.24 -2.86 5.75
C LEU A 105 -8.37 -4.38 5.66
N VAL A 106 -8.18 -4.92 4.46
CA VAL A 106 -8.21 -6.36 4.19
C VAL A 106 -6.78 -6.92 4.23
N ALA A 107 -6.58 -8.02 4.94
CA ALA A 107 -5.34 -8.76 4.88
C ALA A 107 -5.41 -9.79 3.74
N ILE A 108 -4.65 -9.59 2.68
CA ILE A 108 -4.50 -10.56 1.59
C ILE A 108 -3.41 -11.53 2.01
N ARG A 109 -3.79 -12.79 2.25
CA ARG A 109 -2.84 -13.81 2.67
C ARG A 109 -2.01 -14.29 1.48
N GLY A 110 -0.76 -13.93 1.47
CA GLY A 110 0.18 -14.28 0.42
C GLY A 110 1.62 -14.05 0.87
N SER A 111 2.55 -14.70 0.20
CA SER A 111 3.99 -14.47 0.42
C SER A 111 4.60 -14.00 -0.89
N ALA A 112 5.33 -12.89 -0.86
CA ALA A 112 6.19 -12.48 -1.97
C ALA A 112 7.29 -13.53 -2.30
N LYS A 113 7.50 -14.50 -1.38
CA LYS A 113 8.40 -15.65 -1.58
C LYS A 113 7.77 -16.80 -2.38
N ARG A 114 6.44 -16.79 -2.62
CA ARG A 114 5.83 -17.70 -3.59
C ARG A 114 6.29 -17.30 -4.99
N THR A 115 6.36 -18.26 -5.91
CA THR A 115 6.71 -17.97 -7.31
C THR A 115 5.90 -16.77 -7.80
N GLY A 116 6.56 -15.79 -8.40
CA GLY A 116 5.92 -14.50 -8.77
C GLY A 116 4.59 -14.66 -9.51
N ALA A 117 4.44 -15.71 -10.35
CA ALA A 117 3.20 -16.05 -11.04
C ALA A 117 2.05 -16.40 -10.09
N GLN A 118 2.31 -17.17 -9.03
CA GLN A 118 1.29 -17.52 -8.04
C GLN A 118 0.79 -16.30 -7.28
N ALA A 119 1.70 -15.42 -6.86
CA ALA A 119 1.34 -14.19 -6.16
C ALA A 119 0.48 -13.27 -7.04
N ILE A 120 0.82 -13.11 -8.31
CA ILE A 120 0.02 -12.32 -9.27
C ILE A 120 -1.37 -12.92 -9.47
N ARG A 121 -1.47 -14.26 -9.57
CA ARG A 121 -2.76 -14.94 -9.69
C ARG A 121 -3.65 -14.70 -8.46
N ASP A 122 -3.09 -14.82 -7.25
CA ASP A 122 -3.83 -14.63 -6.01
C ASP A 122 -4.33 -13.17 -5.88
N LEU A 123 -3.48 -12.20 -6.24
CA LEU A 123 -3.84 -10.79 -6.29
C LEU A 123 -4.90 -10.49 -7.34
N TYR A 124 -4.79 -11.11 -8.52
CA TYR A 124 -5.80 -11.00 -9.57
C TYR A 124 -7.17 -11.50 -9.11
N LEU A 125 -7.22 -12.63 -8.41
CA LEU A 125 -8.47 -13.16 -7.87
C LEU A 125 -9.07 -12.25 -6.80
N CYS A 126 -8.26 -11.75 -5.86
CA CYS A 126 -8.71 -10.76 -4.86
C CYS A 126 -9.28 -9.50 -5.52
N LEU A 127 -8.63 -9.01 -6.58
CA LEU A 127 -9.06 -7.82 -7.28
C LEU A 127 -10.33 -8.05 -8.12
N SER A 128 -10.35 -9.12 -8.93
CA SER A 128 -11.40 -9.36 -9.92
C SER A 128 -12.66 -9.98 -9.32
N ARG A 129 -12.54 -10.86 -8.31
CA ARG A 129 -13.67 -11.57 -7.70
C ARG A 129 -14.18 -10.88 -6.44
N ASP A 130 -13.26 -10.41 -5.59
CA ASP A 130 -13.61 -9.89 -4.28
C ASP A 130 -13.68 -8.35 -4.26
N GLY A 131 -13.33 -7.67 -5.36
CA GLY A 131 -13.29 -6.21 -5.45
C GLY A 131 -12.30 -5.56 -4.49
N ILE A 132 -11.25 -6.29 -4.10
CA ILE A 132 -10.23 -5.79 -3.18
C ILE A 132 -9.15 -5.07 -4.01
N SER A 133 -8.85 -3.84 -3.64
CA SER A 133 -7.78 -3.01 -4.20
C SER A 133 -6.44 -3.32 -3.50
N PRO A 134 -5.55 -4.12 -4.10
CA PRO A 134 -4.30 -4.51 -3.46
C PRO A 134 -3.31 -3.35 -3.50
N VAL A 135 -2.80 -2.95 -2.35
CA VAL A 135 -1.73 -1.96 -2.24
C VAL A 135 -0.39 -2.66 -2.50
N LEU A 136 0.39 -2.13 -3.42
CA LEU A 136 1.65 -2.73 -3.82
C LEU A 136 2.83 -1.78 -3.60
N THR A 137 3.91 -2.33 -3.09
CA THR A 137 5.23 -1.68 -3.01
C THR A 137 6.11 -2.29 -4.10
N PRO A 138 6.29 -1.59 -5.25
CA PRO A 138 6.89 -2.18 -6.44
C PRO A 138 8.37 -2.52 -6.30
N ASP A 139 9.08 -1.94 -5.35
CA ASP A 139 10.45 -2.31 -4.98
C ASP A 139 10.50 -3.63 -4.17
N GLY A 140 9.36 -4.10 -3.65
CA GLY A 140 9.25 -5.39 -2.95
C GLY A 140 9.78 -5.36 -1.54
N SER A 141 9.93 -6.54 -0.92
CA SER A 141 10.38 -6.69 0.48
C SER A 141 11.89 -6.72 0.69
N GLU A 142 12.66 -6.83 -0.40
CA GLU A 142 14.12 -7.05 -0.37
C GLU A 142 14.86 -6.06 -1.29
N GLY A 143 14.15 -5.11 -1.88
CA GLY A 143 14.73 -4.11 -2.78
C GLY A 143 15.13 -4.66 -4.17
N PRO A 144 15.96 -3.93 -4.90
CA PRO A 144 16.58 -2.67 -4.51
C PRO A 144 15.59 -1.50 -4.44
N THR A 145 15.90 -0.53 -3.58
CA THR A 145 15.06 0.67 -3.35
C THR A 145 14.83 1.43 -4.65
N TYR A 146 13.60 1.92 -4.84
CA TYR A 146 13.21 2.73 -6.00
C TYR A 146 13.38 2.03 -7.35
N LYS A 147 13.31 0.72 -7.38
CA LYS A 147 13.26 -0.07 -8.62
C LYS A 147 11.88 -0.70 -8.80
N PHE A 148 11.21 -0.31 -9.86
CA PHE A 148 9.84 -0.77 -10.12
C PHE A 148 9.86 -2.18 -10.72
N LYS A 149 9.45 -3.18 -9.96
CA LYS A 149 9.35 -4.59 -10.38
C LYS A 149 8.11 -4.80 -11.28
N PRO A 150 8.11 -5.82 -12.17
CA PRO A 150 7.04 -6.00 -13.15
C PRO A 150 5.67 -6.37 -12.58
N GLY A 151 5.62 -6.91 -11.35
CA GLY A 151 4.40 -7.45 -10.75
C GLY A 151 3.17 -6.54 -10.82
N PRO A 152 3.25 -5.27 -10.39
CA PRO A 152 2.11 -4.37 -10.46
C PRO A 152 1.62 -4.10 -11.88
N VAL A 153 2.54 -3.95 -12.86
CA VAL A 153 2.16 -3.74 -14.28
C VAL A 153 1.48 -4.98 -14.84
N MET A 154 2.00 -6.16 -14.53
CA MET A 154 1.39 -7.44 -14.94
C MET A 154 -0.02 -7.58 -14.35
N LEU A 155 -0.20 -7.25 -13.07
CA LEU A 155 -1.52 -7.29 -12.44
C LEU A 155 -2.49 -6.32 -13.10
N ALA A 156 -2.06 -5.07 -13.37
CA ALA A 156 -2.86 -4.08 -14.06
C ALA A 156 -3.24 -4.53 -15.47
N GLN A 157 -2.30 -5.11 -16.22
CA GLN A 157 -2.54 -5.64 -17.57
C GLN A 157 -3.57 -6.77 -17.57
N LEU A 158 -3.47 -7.70 -16.63
CA LEU A 158 -4.39 -8.83 -16.51
C LEU A 158 -5.79 -8.40 -16.06
N SER A 159 -5.87 -7.51 -15.08
CA SER A 159 -7.14 -7.10 -14.47
C SER A 159 -7.83 -5.96 -15.21
N GLY A 160 -7.09 -5.09 -15.89
CA GLY A 160 -7.57 -3.82 -16.45
C GLY A 160 -7.77 -2.74 -15.38
N ALA A 161 -7.42 -3.01 -14.12
CA ALA A 161 -7.48 -2.02 -13.05
C ALA A 161 -6.34 -1.01 -13.19
N PRO A 162 -6.58 0.28 -12.90
CA PRO A 162 -5.55 1.30 -13.00
C PRO A 162 -4.51 1.19 -11.88
N LEU A 163 -3.24 1.41 -12.23
CA LEU A 163 -2.18 1.71 -11.29
C LEU A 163 -2.35 3.15 -10.79
N VAL A 164 -2.35 3.35 -9.48
CA VAL A 164 -2.44 4.68 -8.87
C VAL A 164 -1.15 4.95 -8.10
N PRO A 165 -0.22 5.73 -8.67
CA PRO A 165 1.02 6.07 -7.99
C PRO A 165 0.77 7.08 -6.87
N MET A 166 1.40 6.86 -5.73
CA MET A 166 1.29 7.70 -4.55
C MET A 166 2.65 7.88 -3.89
N SER A 167 2.85 9.01 -3.24
CA SER A 167 4.01 9.27 -2.40
C SER A 167 3.65 10.22 -1.27
N TYR A 168 4.55 10.37 -0.30
CA TYR A 168 4.46 11.42 0.70
C TYR A 168 5.84 11.92 1.11
N ALA A 169 5.90 13.10 1.70
CA ALA A 169 7.08 13.63 2.36
C ALA A 169 6.72 14.12 3.76
N ALA A 170 7.72 14.18 4.63
CA ALA A 170 7.62 14.75 5.96
C ALA A 170 8.77 15.74 6.19
N ARG A 171 8.48 16.93 6.72
CA ARG A 171 9.52 17.96 6.95
C ARG A 171 10.62 17.50 7.92
N ARG A 172 10.27 16.62 8.89
CA ARG A 172 11.20 15.98 9.83
C ARG A 172 10.86 14.51 9.93
N ALA A 173 11.83 13.64 9.68
CA ALA A 173 11.67 12.20 9.76
C ALA A 173 12.90 11.53 10.36
N TRP A 174 12.72 10.34 10.88
CA TRP A 174 13.77 9.35 11.12
C TRP A 174 13.83 8.41 9.93
N TYR A 175 15.02 7.96 9.59
CA TYR A 175 15.25 6.94 8.58
C TYR A 175 15.89 5.75 9.26
N LEU A 176 15.26 4.58 9.13
CA LEU A 176 15.82 3.35 9.70
C LEU A 176 17.06 2.92 8.90
N ASP A 177 17.96 2.24 9.56
CA ASP A 177 19.09 1.56 8.92
C ASP A 177 18.62 0.20 8.37
N SER A 178 17.79 0.27 7.32
CA SER A 178 17.21 -0.85 6.60
C SER A 178 17.46 -0.69 5.11
N TRP A 179 17.29 -1.77 4.32
CA TRP A 179 17.51 -1.76 2.88
C TRP A 179 16.75 -0.64 2.15
N ASP A 180 15.54 -0.29 2.63
CA ASP A 180 14.65 0.71 2.06
C ASP A 180 14.79 2.08 2.72
N ARG A 181 15.60 2.21 3.77
CA ARG A 181 15.69 3.41 4.61
C ARG A 181 14.30 3.91 5.03
N PHE A 182 13.51 3.01 5.62
CA PHE A 182 12.12 3.25 5.95
C PHE A 182 11.91 4.57 6.68
N MET A 183 11.03 5.42 6.17
CA MET A 183 10.82 6.77 6.67
C MET A 183 9.73 6.80 7.75
N ILE A 184 10.10 7.22 8.95
CA ILE A 184 9.18 7.44 10.07
C ILE A 184 9.12 8.96 10.32
N PRO A 185 8.03 9.64 9.97
CA PRO A 185 7.84 11.04 10.32
C PRO A 185 7.99 11.28 11.83
N LYS A 186 8.61 12.38 12.22
CA LYS A 186 8.67 12.72 13.65
C LYS A 186 7.29 13.21 14.11
N PRO A 187 6.87 12.95 15.36
CA PRO A 187 5.65 13.53 15.91
C PRO A 187 5.62 15.05 15.72
N PHE A 188 4.43 15.59 15.48
CA PHE A 188 4.20 17.03 15.25
C PHE A 188 4.91 17.61 14.01
N THR A 189 5.32 16.76 13.08
CA THR A 189 5.86 17.22 11.79
C THR A 189 4.76 17.53 10.80
N ARG A 190 5.09 18.36 9.80
CA ARG A 190 4.23 18.60 8.64
C ARG A 190 4.46 17.50 7.61
N VAL A 191 3.39 17.07 6.96
CA VAL A 191 3.38 16.02 5.94
C VAL A 191 2.66 16.54 4.71
N ALA A 192 3.18 16.22 3.53
CA ALA A 192 2.49 16.39 2.26
C ALA A 192 2.35 15.03 1.55
N ILE A 193 1.23 14.83 0.87
CA ILE A 193 0.92 13.63 0.09
C ILE A 193 0.74 14.05 -1.36
N ALA A 194 1.29 13.28 -2.27
CA ALA A 194 1.12 13.48 -3.71
C ALA A 194 0.57 12.19 -4.34
N ILE A 195 -0.46 12.35 -5.16
CA ILE A 195 -1.15 11.29 -5.87
C ILE A 195 -1.04 11.58 -7.36
N GLY A 196 -0.54 10.64 -8.13
CA GLY A 196 -0.40 10.78 -9.56
C GLY A 196 -1.63 10.31 -10.32
N ARG A 197 -1.67 10.66 -11.60
CA ARG A 197 -2.74 10.24 -12.50
C ARG A 197 -2.79 8.71 -12.60
N PRO A 198 -3.99 8.10 -12.57
CA PRO A 198 -4.16 6.68 -12.78
C PRO A 198 -3.59 6.26 -14.15
N ARG A 199 -2.89 5.14 -14.18
CA ARG A 199 -2.29 4.56 -15.39
C ARG A 199 -2.97 3.25 -15.73
N TYR A 200 -3.58 3.18 -16.89
CA TYR A 200 -4.16 1.97 -17.45
C TYR A 200 -3.12 1.27 -18.32
N VAL A 201 -3.04 -0.04 -18.20
CA VAL A 201 -2.13 -0.87 -19.00
C VAL A 201 -2.95 -1.59 -20.07
N GLU A 202 -2.56 -1.44 -21.33
CA GLU A 202 -3.24 -2.12 -22.42
C GLU A 202 -3.13 -3.64 -22.29
N ARG A 203 -4.24 -4.33 -22.55
CA ARG A 203 -4.32 -5.79 -22.53
C ARG A 203 -3.68 -6.46 -23.75
N SER A 204 -2.85 -5.78 -24.53
CA SER A 204 -2.27 -6.31 -25.77
C SER A 204 -1.32 -7.49 -25.49
N GLY A 205 -1.63 -8.57 -26.11
CA GLY A 205 -1.18 -9.95 -26.19
C GLY A 205 0.24 -10.41 -25.89
N LYS A 206 1.19 -9.60 -25.51
CA LYS A 206 2.52 -10.05 -25.05
C LYS A 206 2.77 -9.54 -23.62
N LEU A 207 2.76 -10.46 -22.68
CA LEU A 207 3.21 -10.25 -21.28
C LEU A 207 4.70 -9.81 -21.16
N GLY A 208 5.26 -9.18 -22.18
CA GLY A 208 6.67 -8.79 -22.25
C GLY A 208 6.92 -7.30 -22.56
N GLY A 209 5.87 -6.52 -22.87
CA GLY A 209 6.00 -5.08 -23.15
C GLY A 209 5.91 -4.19 -21.89
N THR A 210 6.17 -4.75 -20.72
CA THR A 210 6.01 -4.03 -19.43
C THR A 210 7.13 -3.02 -19.14
N GLY A 211 8.28 -3.09 -19.83
CA GLY A 211 9.45 -2.29 -19.53
C GLY A 211 9.20 -0.78 -19.55
N SER A 212 8.57 -0.27 -20.60
CA SER A 212 8.30 1.17 -20.70
C SER A 212 7.31 1.67 -19.64
N MET A 213 6.30 0.87 -19.28
CA MET A 213 5.36 1.23 -18.20
C MET A 213 6.03 1.16 -16.82
N GLN A 214 6.94 0.19 -16.59
CA GLN A 214 7.73 0.13 -15.36
C GLN A 214 8.59 1.38 -15.20
N GLU A 215 9.31 1.78 -16.26
CA GLU A 215 10.13 3.00 -16.25
C GLU A 215 9.29 4.26 -16.02
N GLN A 216 8.14 4.37 -16.68
CA GLN A 216 7.21 5.48 -16.47
C GLN A 216 6.70 5.54 -15.03
N MET A 217 6.32 4.40 -14.44
CA MET A 217 5.84 4.32 -13.07
C MET A 217 6.96 4.60 -12.05
N GLU A 218 8.18 4.12 -12.32
CA GLU A 218 9.37 4.43 -11.51
C GLU A 218 9.64 5.93 -11.49
N ALA A 219 9.67 6.55 -12.68
CA ALA A 219 9.88 7.99 -12.82
C ALA A 219 8.76 8.79 -12.14
N GLU A 220 7.52 8.35 -12.26
CA GLU A 220 6.36 9.01 -11.66
C GLU A 220 6.37 8.93 -10.13
N LEU A 221 6.64 7.77 -9.53
CA LEU A 221 6.76 7.64 -8.08
C LEU A 221 7.88 8.51 -7.52
N ASN A 222 9.01 8.60 -8.23
CA ASN A 222 10.12 9.48 -7.85
C ASN A 222 9.74 10.96 -8.01
N ARG A 223 9.00 11.33 -9.06
CA ARG A 223 8.46 12.68 -9.26
C ARG A 223 7.54 13.10 -8.12
N LEU A 224 6.58 12.25 -7.78
CA LEU A 224 5.64 12.47 -6.68
C LEU A 224 6.34 12.63 -5.33
N GLY A 225 7.43 11.90 -5.09
CA GLY A 225 8.25 12.08 -3.90
C GLY A 225 8.82 13.50 -3.80
N ARG A 226 9.42 13.98 -4.88
CA ARG A 226 9.95 15.36 -4.96
C ARG A 226 8.85 16.42 -4.88
N GLU A 227 7.71 16.19 -5.49
CA GLU A 227 6.55 17.08 -5.43
C GLU A 227 6.03 17.25 -4.01
N ALA A 228 5.88 16.13 -3.27
CA ALA A 228 5.52 16.16 -1.87
C ALA A 228 6.57 16.88 -1.00
N GLU A 229 7.87 16.74 -1.30
CA GLU A 229 8.95 17.48 -0.63
C GLU A 229 8.84 18.98 -0.89
N ALA A 230 8.68 19.38 -2.14
CA ALA A 230 8.54 20.78 -2.54
C ALA A 230 7.28 21.45 -1.94
N ALA A 231 6.19 20.70 -1.76
CA ALA A 231 4.98 21.21 -1.13
C ALA A 231 5.17 21.59 0.35
N LEU A 232 6.17 21.01 1.03
CA LEU A 232 6.50 21.33 2.43
C LEU A 232 7.43 22.54 2.58
N GLU A 233 8.01 23.04 1.49
CA GLU A 233 8.88 24.22 1.47
C GLU A 233 8.08 25.52 1.22
N ARG A 234 6.87 25.39 0.72
CA ARG A 234 5.91 26.50 0.54
C ARG A 234 5.21 26.83 1.87
#